data_c3990606aa0bbb9badfe75c3db620e97
#
_entry.id   c3990606aa0bbb9badfe75c3db620e97
#
_cell.length_a   1.000
_cell.length_b   1.000
_cell.length_c   1.000
_cell.angle_alpha   90.00
_cell.angle_beta   90.00
_cell.angle_gamma   90.00
#
_symmetry.space_group_name_H-M   'P 1'
#
loop_
_entity.id
_entity.type
_entity.pdbx_description
1 polymer ?
#
loop_
_entity_poly.entity_id
_entity_poly.type
_entity_poly.pdbx_seq_one_letter_code
_entity_poly.pdbx_strand_id
1 'polypeptide(L)'
;MIRLAHKAIFVIIVLFTGLTLSASGQEPQHDQVTPSGIRIGERLTYNMSFQRYNSVGFAELYAVSRGKLGDADAVEIRMRFKTTGLLSAAFYEIDETATVLTSPETGLPLRVRRLDNVGVSSRETVTNYLTSPAPGYDLLSLIYKVRQSGGSGSFNLSENDKTYSVTFQPQGTEHLRSDAGEFETSISIVQSEFLTERGIQLMKINFSTDEAHVPVQVRFKTAKGEFRIVLSGIQMVQPEVEATPTPAPVPVPKPVITPRPTPTPYLENLPLSPELGFALGEKLTFKVSSAGRTLGNVVFQAKERKQINGDDSLILSAVVASAEPGNGLFATGDAVVVRANPETLTPYESTTRMSGSLAGLNQVLRFDQKGATVNVGPNKIDSPVGTHSLLTLFYAARSFNLTPSKDLRNPINDTRVAVFWQDKAYIFMLRPFEPEMVAVNGQKVLAQKVTVKTNIPQLDLLGISMWLTPDTRVPVLISVGPYQAELIAKSEIPLK
;
A
#
# COMPACT_ATOMS: atom_id res chain seq x y z
N MET A 1 -29.36 -14.04 2.61
CA MET A 1 -28.21 -13.78 3.47
C MET A 1 -27.21 -14.94 3.53
N ILE A 2 -27.62 -16.17 3.88
CA ILE A 2 -26.72 -17.34 3.93
C ILE A 2 -25.99 -17.61 2.60
N ARG A 3 -26.64 -17.46 1.45
CA ARG A 3 -26.02 -17.66 0.11
C ARG A 3 -24.93 -16.63 -0.24
N LEU A 4 -24.99 -15.41 0.28
CA LEU A 4 -23.97 -14.38 0.04
C LEU A 4 -22.69 -14.67 0.87
N ALA A 5 -22.87 -15.13 2.11
CA ALA A 5 -21.77 -15.52 2.98
C ALA A 5 -20.95 -16.68 2.39
N HIS A 6 -21.60 -17.69 1.81
CA HIS A 6 -20.90 -18.81 1.16
C HIS A 6 -20.10 -18.39 -0.07
N LYS A 7 -20.60 -17.44 -0.87
CA LYS A 7 -19.88 -16.91 -2.04
C LYS A 7 -18.63 -16.11 -1.65
N ALA A 8 -18.71 -15.31 -0.60
CA ALA A 8 -17.59 -14.57 -0.07
C ALA A 8 -16.47 -15.48 0.48
N ILE A 9 -16.87 -16.56 1.18
CA ILE A 9 -15.96 -17.52 1.78
C ILE A 9 -15.04 -18.17 0.76
N PHE A 10 -15.54 -18.59 -0.40
CA PHE A 10 -14.74 -19.36 -1.34
C PHE A 10 -13.65 -18.53 -2.04
N VAL A 11 -13.95 -17.31 -2.46
CA VAL A 11 -12.93 -16.46 -3.10
C VAL A 11 -11.82 -16.10 -2.12
N ILE A 12 -12.14 -15.98 -0.83
CA ILE A 12 -11.15 -15.77 0.22
C ILE A 12 -10.30 -17.05 0.41
N ILE A 13 -10.89 -18.25 0.41
CA ILE A 13 -10.15 -19.52 0.54
C ILE A 13 -9.25 -19.77 -0.66
N VAL A 14 -9.73 -19.52 -1.87
CA VAL A 14 -8.92 -19.65 -3.10
C VAL A 14 -7.74 -18.66 -3.11
N LEU A 15 -7.83 -17.57 -2.33
CA LEU A 15 -6.83 -16.51 -2.33
C LEU A 15 -5.78 -16.62 -1.21
N PHE A 16 -5.96 -17.56 -0.26
CA PHE A 16 -5.13 -17.52 0.94
C PHE A 16 -4.59 -18.88 1.38
N THR A 17 -3.71 -19.54 0.75
CA THR A 17 -3.09 -20.77 1.30
C THR A 17 -1.66 -21.02 0.88
N GLY A 18 -0.80 -21.37 1.78
CA GLY A 18 0.60 -21.47 1.70
C GLY A 18 1.44 -22.61 2.17
N LEU A 19 2.65 -22.77 2.27
CA LEU A 19 3.72 -23.40 3.06
C LEU A 19 5.03 -23.69 2.32
N THR A 20 6.10 -24.03 2.91
CA THR A 20 7.14 -24.09 3.92
C THR A 20 8.53 -24.24 3.29
N LEU A 21 9.58 -23.99 3.91
CA LEU A 21 10.70 -24.19 4.82
C LEU A 21 12.00 -23.74 4.14
N SER A 22 13.01 -23.23 4.71
CA SER A 22 13.81 -23.35 5.89
C SER A 22 14.67 -22.11 6.15
N ALA A 23 15.09 -21.98 7.38
CA ALA A 23 15.66 -20.82 8.02
C ALA A 23 17.12 -20.48 7.65
N SER A 24 17.41 -19.19 7.66
CA SER A 24 18.64 -18.60 8.20
C SER A 24 18.24 -17.29 8.86
N GLY A 25 18.59 -17.12 10.12
CA GLY A 25 18.05 -16.06 10.97
C GLY A 25 18.53 -14.67 10.54
N GLN A 26 17.57 -13.77 10.47
CA GLN A 26 17.77 -12.33 10.60
C GLN A 26 17.03 -11.87 11.85
N GLU A 27 17.71 -11.03 12.64
CA GLU A 27 17.14 -10.40 13.83
C GLU A 27 15.84 -9.65 13.46
N PRO A 28 14.85 -9.59 14.36
CA PRO A 28 13.63 -8.83 14.14
C PRO A 28 13.98 -7.37 13.90
N GLN A 29 13.71 -6.87 12.69
CA GLN A 29 13.82 -5.44 12.42
C GLN A 29 12.78 -4.71 13.28
N HIS A 30 13.28 -3.95 14.26
CA HIS A 30 12.49 -3.03 15.06
C HIS A 30 11.75 -2.03 14.14
N ASP A 31 10.57 -1.57 14.55
CA ASP A 31 9.91 -0.40 13.97
C ASP A 31 10.94 0.72 13.83
N GLN A 32 11.33 1.03 12.60
CA GLN A 32 12.32 2.07 12.34
C GLN A 32 11.66 3.45 12.42
N VAL A 33 11.22 3.83 13.61
CA VAL A 33 10.84 5.22 13.88
C VAL A 33 12.11 6.02 14.10
N THR A 34 12.34 7.04 13.28
CA THR A 34 13.49 7.92 13.43
C THR A 34 13.35 8.83 14.66
N PRO A 35 14.44 9.44 15.17
CA PRO A 35 14.35 10.47 16.20
C PRO A 35 13.43 11.65 15.81
N SER A 36 13.31 11.96 14.52
CA SER A 36 12.37 12.95 13.99
C SER A 36 10.92 12.46 13.87
N GLY A 37 10.60 11.23 14.30
CA GLY A 37 9.24 10.69 14.32
C GLY A 37 8.74 10.13 12.97
N ILE A 38 9.61 9.98 11.97
CA ILE A 38 9.25 9.39 10.68
C ILE A 38 9.23 7.87 10.80
N ARG A 39 8.11 7.26 10.47
CA ARG A 39 7.91 5.79 10.48
C ARG A 39 8.25 5.24 9.10
N ILE A 40 9.44 4.67 8.96
CA ILE A 40 9.92 4.12 7.69
C ILE A 40 9.06 2.90 7.28
N GLY A 41 8.66 2.87 6.01
CA GLY A 41 7.72 1.87 5.47
C GLY A 41 6.25 2.30 5.58
N GLU A 42 5.92 3.41 6.25
CA GLU A 42 4.54 3.89 6.34
C GLU A 42 4.12 4.56 5.03
N ARG A 43 3.05 4.05 4.42
CA ARG A 43 2.38 4.65 3.26
C ARG A 43 0.95 5.00 3.62
N LEU A 44 0.60 6.28 3.47
CA LEU A 44 -0.72 6.83 3.75
C LEU A 44 -1.37 7.26 2.44
N THR A 45 -2.60 6.80 2.17
CA THR A 45 -3.37 7.21 1.00
C THR A 45 -4.59 8.00 1.41
N TYR A 46 -4.98 8.98 0.59
CA TYR A 46 -6.05 9.92 0.88
C TYR A 46 -6.95 10.10 -0.33
N ASN A 47 -8.26 10.18 -0.10
CA ASN A 47 -9.24 10.61 -1.07
C ASN A 47 -9.52 12.11 -0.89
N MET A 48 -9.72 12.81 -2.02
CA MET A 48 -10.05 14.23 -2.03
C MET A 48 -11.48 14.45 -2.48
N SER A 49 -12.21 15.30 -1.78
CA SER A 49 -13.50 15.83 -2.18
C SER A 49 -13.47 17.36 -2.26
N PHE A 50 -14.31 17.91 -3.14
CA PHE A 50 -14.48 19.36 -3.34
C PHE A 50 -15.96 19.70 -3.32
N GLN A 51 -16.37 20.46 -2.31
CA GLN A 51 -17.79 20.76 -2.06
C GLN A 51 -18.63 19.47 -1.95
N ARG A 52 -19.56 19.25 -2.89
CA ARG A 52 -20.42 18.05 -2.97
C ARG A 52 -19.86 16.94 -3.85
N TYR A 53 -18.72 17.17 -4.52
CA TYR A 53 -18.11 16.19 -5.42
C TYR A 53 -17.08 15.36 -4.66
N ASN A 54 -17.29 14.06 -4.65
CA ASN A 54 -16.35 13.09 -4.08
C ASN A 54 -15.34 12.61 -5.13
N SER A 55 -14.23 12.03 -4.67
CA SER A 55 -13.21 11.39 -5.51
C SER A 55 -12.69 12.30 -6.65
N VAL A 56 -12.49 13.58 -6.33
CA VAL A 56 -11.99 14.58 -7.29
C VAL A 56 -10.47 14.63 -7.37
N GLY A 57 -9.79 13.78 -6.60
CA GLY A 57 -8.34 13.66 -6.56
C GLY A 57 -7.89 12.75 -5.44
N PHE A 58 -6.59 12.56 -5.35
CA PHE A 58 -5.96 11.78 -4.28
C PHE A 58 -4.62 12.38 -3.85
N ALA A 59 -4.16 11.97 -2.66
CA ALA A 59 -2.80 12.18 -2.20
C ALA A 59 -2.23 10.86 -1.65
N GLU A 60 -0.91 10.70 -1.76
CA GLU A 60 -0.16 9.63 -1.13
C GLU A 60 1.05 10.24 -0.43
N LEU A 61 1.31 9.80 0.81
CA LEU A 61 2.52 10.09 1.56
C LEU A 61 3.21 8.77 1.85
N TYR A 62 4.51 8.67 1.60
CA TYR A 62 5.27 7.43 1.79
C TYR A 62 6.66 7.72 2.36
N ALA A 63 6.95 7.18 3.54
CA ALA A 63 8.29 7.16 4.13
C ALA A 63 9.01 5.89 3.63
N VAL A 64 9.85 6.03 2.61
CA VAL A 64 10.37 4.93 1.79
C VAL A 64 11.43 4.12 2.51
N SER A 65 12.57 4.77 2.83
CA SER A 65 13.76 4.10 3.31
C SER A 65 14.67 5.06 4.08
N ARG A 66 15.62 4.52 4.84
CA ARG A 66 16.74 5.26 5.42
C ARG A 66 18.02 4.88 4.68
N GLY A 67 18.81 5.85 4.31
CA GLY A 67 20.05 5.66 3.60
C GLY A 67 20.99 6.84 3.76
N LYS A 68 21.91 7.05 2.82
CA LYS A 68 22.87 8.16 2.82
C LYS A 68 22.72 9.05 1.60
N LEU A 69 22.90 10.35 1.83
CA LEU A 69 23.07 11.34 0.77
C LEU A 69 24.49 11.95 0.92
N GLY A 70 25.46 11.44 0.16
CA GLY A 70 26.88 11.67 0.44
C GLY A 70 27.27 11.07 1.79
N ASP A 71 27.80 11.89 2.69
CA ASP A 71 28.18 11.45 4.05
C ASP A 71 27.03 11.61 5.07
N ALA A 72 25.94 12.28 4.72
CA ALA A 72 24.82 12.55 5.63
C ALA A 72 23.81 11.41 5.63
N ASP A 73 23.39 10.98 6.84
CA ASP A 73 22.23 10.09 6.98
C ASP A 73 20.96 10.80 6.51
N ALA A 74 20.14 10.08 5.76
CA ALA A 74 18.93 10.62 5.17
C ALA A 74 17.78 9.62 5.25
N VAL A 75 16.55 10.15 5.35
CA VAL A 75 15.31 9.41 5.15
C VAL A 75 14.63 9.94 3.93
N GLU A 76 14.25 9.06 3.03
CA GLU A 76 13.49 9.39 1.85
C GLU A 76 12.00 9.38 2.16
N ILE A 77 11.35 10.53 1.94
CA ILE A 77 9.89 10.66 1.99
C ILE A 77 9.38 11.12 0.63
N ARG A 78 8.29 10.52 0.17
CA ARG A 78 7.65 10.84 -1.12
C ARG A 78 6.22 11.32 -0.90
N MET A 79 5.78 12.23 -1.75
CA MET A 79 4.40 12.66 -1.87
C MET A 79 3.97 12.57 -3.33
N ARG A 80 2.74 12.16 -3.54
CA ARG A 80 2.03 12.33 -4.80
C ARG A 80 0.71 13.00 -4.54
N PHE A 81 0.39 14.04 -5.31
CA PHE A 81 -0.86 14.79 -5.20
C PHE A 81 -1.43 15.00 -6.60
N LYS A 82 -2.67 14.55 -6.83
CA LYS A 82 -3.29 14.64 -8.15
C LYS A 82 -4.77 14.95 -8.05
N THR A 83 -5.23 15.91 -8.86
CA THR A 83 -6.65 16.14 -9.10
C THR A 83 -7.12 15.36 -10.33
N THR A 84 -8.39 14.96 -10.33
CA THR A 84 -9.00 14.14 -11.39
C THR A 84 -10.38 14.65 -11.76
N GLY A 85 -10.91 14.16 -12.87
CA GLY A 85 -12.29 14.41 -13.32
C GLY A 85 -12.62 15.89 -13.48
N LEU A 86 -13.77 16.30 -12.95
CA LEU A 86 -14.31 17.65 -13.09
C LEU A 86 -13.41 18.72 -12.42
N LEU A 87 -12.77 18.38 -11.30
CA LEU A 87 -11.91 19.33 -10.59
C LEU A 87 -10.69 19.68 -11.43
N SER A 88 -10.02 18.68 -12.01
CA SER A 88 -8.88 18.89 -12.91
C SER A 88 -9.30 19.68 -14.16
N ALA A 89 -10.40 19.29 -14.80
CA ALA A 89 -10.82 19.89 -16.07
C ALA A 89 -11.34 21.35 -15.94
N ALA A 90 -11.93 21.73 -14.80
CA ALA A 90 -12.66 23.00 -14.69
C ALA A 90 -12.10 23.98 -13.66
N PHE A 91 -11.34 23.52 -12.66
CA PHE A 91 -10.97 24.35 -11.51
C PHE A 91 -9.50 24.35 -11.16
N TYR A 92 -8.90 23.19 -10.96
CA TYR A 92 -7.52 23.03 -10.50
C TYR A 92 -6.91 21.76 -11.11
N GLU A 93 -6.06 21.93 -12.11
CA GLU A 93 -5.24 20.86 -12.63
C GLU A 93 -3.95 20.76 -11.80
N ILE A 94 -3.80 19.69 -11.04
CA ILE A 94 -2.60 19.43 -10.22
C ILE A 94 -2.19 17.98 -10.47
N ASP A 95 -0.92 17.77 -10.79
CA ASP A 95 -0.26 16.45 -10.81
C ASP A 95 1.18 16.67 -10.32
N GLU A 96 1.34 16.68 -9.02
CA GLU A 96 2.62 16.96 -8.34
C GLU A 96 3.18 15.71 -7.69
N THR A 97 4.48 15.51 -7.84
CA THR A 97 5.25 14.51 -7.10
C THR A 97 6.41 15.22 -6.40
N ALA A 98 6.57 14.98 -5.10
CA ALA A 98 7.71 15.46 -4.33
C ALA A 98 8.48 14.29 -3.75
N THR A 99 9.82 14.37 -3.82
CA THR A 99 10.75 13.48 -3.12
C THR A 99 11.64 14.35 -2.25
N VAL A 100 11.64 14.09 -0.96
CA VAL A 100 12.43 14.84 0.02
C VAL A 100 13.33 13.86 0.77
N LEU A 101 14.62 14.15 0.78
CA LEU A 101 15.58 13.49 1.64
C LEU A 101 15.75 14.36 2.89
N THR A 102 15.41 13.83 4.06
CA THR A 102 15.41 14.54 5.33
C THR A 102 16.45 13.97 6.28
N SER A 103 16.97 14.80 7.17
CA SER A 103 17.78 14.32 8.30
C SER A 103 16.93 13.45 9.24
N PRO A 104 17.34 12.23 9.58
CA PRO A 104 16.61 11.37 10.51
C PRO A 104 16.54 11.95 11.92
N GLU A 105 17.47 12.82 12.31
CA GLU A 105 17.55 13.44 13.63
C GLU A 105 16.59 14.64 13.76
N THR A 106 16.64 15.55 12.79
CA THR A 106 15.92 16.82 12.87
C THR A 106 14.63 16.85 12.06
N GLY A 107 14.51 15.99 11.03
CA GLY A 107 13.45 16.03 10.04
C GLY A 107 13.59 17.18 9.01
N LEU A 108 14.64 18.02 9.13
CA LEU A 108 14.89 19.09 8.16
C LEU A 108 15.29 18.52 6.80
N PRO A 109 14.89 19.14 5.70
CA PRO A 109 15.23 18.67 4.37
C PRO A 109 16.74 18.83 4.10
N LEU A 110 17.35 17.80 3.52
CA LEU A 110 18.70 17.80 2.97
C LEU A 110 18.65 18.04 1.45
N ARG A 111 17.62 17.51 0.79
CA ARG A 111 17.35 17.73 -0.63
C ARG A 111 15.86 17.62 -0.90
N VAL A 112 15.32 18.54 -1.69
CA VAL A 112 13.93 18.56 -2.13
C VAL A 112 13.90 18.49 -3.65
N ARG A 113 13.17 17.52 -4.20
CA ARG A 113 12.91 17.39 -5.63
C ARG A 113 11.40 17.41 -5.83
N ARG A 114 10.92 18.33 -6.65
CA ARG A 114 9.50 18.42 -7.04
C ARG A 114 9.36 18.32 -8.55
N LEU A 115 8.37 17.58 -8.96
CA LEU A 115 7.97 17.42 -10.34
C LEU A 115 6.49 17.80 -10.45
N ASP A 116 6.21 18.85 -11.20
CA ASP A 116 4.87 19.34 -11.47
C ASP A 116 4.54 19.04 -12.94
N ASN A 117 3.51 18.24 -13.17
CA ASN A 117 3.07 17.79 -14.49
C ASN A 117 1.69 18.40 -14.78
N VAL A 118 1.63 19.63 -15.26
CA VAL A 118 0.39 20.30 -15.63
C VAL A 118 0.25 20.36 -17.15
N GLY A 119 -0.82 19.78 -17.69
CA GLY A 119 -1.08 19.71 -19.13
C GLY A 119 0.01 18.93 -19.88
N VAL A 120 0.62 19.59 -20.88
CA VAL A 120 1.73 19.03 -21.67
C VAL A 120 3.11 19.43 -21.15
N SER A 121 3.16 20.22 -20.07
CA SER A 121 4.40 20.74 -19.49
C SER A 121 4.77 19.93 -18.24
N SER A 122 6.06 19.66 -18.11
CA SER A 122 6.63 19.09 -16.88
C SER A 122 7.73 20.03 -16.38
N ARG A 123 7.61 20.47 -15.13
CA ARG A 123 8.60 21.34 -14.48
C ARG A 123 9.20 20.61 -13.29
N GLU A 124 10.52 20.42 -13.36
CA GLU A 124 11.29 19.88 -12.24
C GLU A 124 12.00 21.01 -11.50
N THR A 125 11.93 20.95 -10.16
CA THR A 125 12.69 21.85 -9.28
C THR A 125 13.47 21.01 -8.28
N VAL A 126 14.75 21.30 -8.10
CA VAL A 126 15.64 20.64 -7.14
C VAL A 126 16.31 21.68 -6.27
N THR A 127 16.13 21.55 -4.95
CA THR A 127 16.83 22.38 -3.94
C THR A 127 17.71 21.47 -3.08
N ASN A 128 18.94 21.88 -2.83
CA ASN A 128 19.92 21.09 -2.09
C ASN A 128 20.43 21.90 -0.86
N TYR A 129 20.40 21.28 0.31
CA TYR A 129 20.78 21.86 1.60
C TYR A 129 21.99 21.18 2.25
N LEU A 130 22.74 20.34 1.53
CA LEU A 130 23.92 19.64 2.08
C LEU A 130 25.05 20.59 2.51
N THR A 131 25.22 21.70 1.80
CA THR A 131 26.27 22.68 2.08
C THR A 131 25.83 23.85 2.95
N SER A 132 24.51 24.09 3.02
CA SER A 132 23.91 25.14 3.83
C SER A 132 22.61 24.62 4.42
N PRO A 133 22.48 24.49 5.74
CA PRO A 133 21.28 23.95 6.39
C PRO A 133 20.02 24.67 5.94
N ALA A 134 18.94 23.93 5.75
CA ALA A 134 17.64 24.48 5.41
C ALA A 134 17.15 25.46 6.50
N PRO A 135 16.64 26.66 6.13
CA PRO A 135 16.13 27.63 7.11
C PRO A 135 14.80 27.19 7.76
N GLY A 136 14.18 26.14 7.25
CA GLY A 136 12.94 25.55 7.77
C GLY A 136 12.62 24.23 7.08
N TYR A 137 11.49 23.66 7.46
CA TYR A 137 10.94 22.45 6.83
C TYR A 137 10.41 22.77 5.44
N ASP A 138 10.37 21.80 4.54
CA ASP A 138 9.50 21.85 3.38
C ASP A 138 8.07 21.36 3.74
N LEU A 139 7.11 21.48 2.85
CA LEU A 139 5.72 21.11 3.14
C LEU A 139 5.57 19.64 3.57
N LEU A 140 6.33 18.73 2.96
CA LEU A 140 6.20 17.31 3.25
C LEU A 140 6.88 16.95 4.57
N SER A 141 8.11 17.41 4.81
CA SER A 141 8.83 17.18 6.07
C SER A 141 8.15 17.86 7.26
N LEU A 142 7.48 19.02 7.03
CA LEU A 142 6.71 19.71 8.06
C LEU A 142 5.54 18.86 8.59
N ILE A 143 4.83 18.12 7.73
CA ILE A 143 3.75 17.23 8.16
C ILE A 143 4.27 16.18 9.15
N TYR A 144 5.41 15.55 8.86
CA TYR A 144 6.02 14.57 9.77
C TYR A 144 6.48 15.21 11.09
N LYS A 145 7.04 16.42 11.03
CA LYS A 145 7.45 17.16 12.24
C LYS A 145 6.25 17.51 13.12
N VAL A 146 5.15 17.95 12.55
CA VAL A 146 3.92 18.27 13.29
C VAL A 146 3.31 17.02 13.91
N ARG A 147 3.35 15.89 13.20
CA ARG A 147 2.94 14.57 13.77
C ARG A 147 3.75 14.24 15.02
N GLN A 148 5.08 14.36 14.97
CA GLN A 148 5.97 14.13 16.14
C GLN A 148 5.57 15.00 17.33
N SER A 149 5.05 16.20 17.08
CA SER A 149 4.63 17.15 18.13
C SER A 149 3.15 16.99 18.52
N GLY A 150 2.50 15.88 18.18
CA GLY A 150 1.07 15.64 18.50
C GLY A 150 0.10 16.58 17.82
N GLY A 151 0.47 17.15 16.66
CA GLY A 151 -0.38 18.07 15.91
C GLY A 151 -0.33 19.54 16.40
N SER A 152 0.65 19.93 17.22
CA SER A 152 0.74 21.28 17.79
C SER A 152 2.13 21.90 17.67
N GLY A 153 2.22 23.22 17.73
CA GLY A 153 3.47 23.97 17.73
C GLY A 153 3.58 25.04 16.65
N SER A 154 4.72 25.74 16.63
CA SER A 154 5.07 26.71 15.60
C SER A 154 6.39 26.31 14.95
N PHE A 155 6.42 26.31 13.62
CA PHE A 155 7.53 25.82 12.81
C PHE A 155 7.83 26.78 11.66
N ASN A 156 9.06 26.78 11.20
CA ASN A 156 9.46 27.49 9.99
C ASN A 156 9.27 26.60 8.77
N LEU A 157 8.49 27.07 7.81
CA LEU A 157 8.32 26.50 6.48
C LEU A 157 9.20 27.25 5.48
N SER A 158 10.04 26.57 4.75
CA SER A 158 10.85 27.13 3.67
C SER A 158 10.26 26.75 2.31
N GLU A 159 9.91 27.75 1.52
CA GLU A 159 9.31 27.57 0.21
C GLU A 159 9.72 28.69 -0.76
N ASN A 160 10.30 28.34 -1.92
CA ASN A 160 10.75 29.28 -2.95
C ASN A 160 11.62 30.41 -2.38
N ASP A 161 12.68 30.05 -1.61
CA ASP A 161 13.64 30.96 -0.97
C ASP A 161 13.02 31.93 0.08
N LYS A 162 11.76 31.74 0.44
CA LYS A 162 11.09 32.48 1.50
C LYS A 162 10.80 31.57 2.69
N THR A 163 10.96 32.10 3.91
CA THR A 163 10.64 31.38 5.14
C THR A 163 9.37 31.98 5.76
N TYR A 164 8.44 31.10 6.11
CA TYR A 164 7.16 31.45 6.72
C TYR A 164 7.05 30.80 8.09
N SER A 165 6.46 31.51 9.04
CA SER A 165 6.02 30.87 10.28
C SER A 165 4.68 30.15 10.04
N VAL A 166 4.59 28.90 10.49
CA VAL A 166 3.35 28.09 10.44
C VAL A 166 3.03 27.64 11.85
N THR A 167 1.85 28.00 12.35
CA THR A 167 1.39 27.65 13.68
C THR A 167 0.23 26.67 13.62
N PHE A 168 0.33 25.61 14.41
CA PHE A 168 -0.68 24.58 14.60
C PHE A 168 -1.25 24.70 16.02
N GLN A 169 -2.52 25.14 16.13
CA GLN A 169 -3.20 25.37 17.40
C GLN A 169 -4.25 24.29 17.65
N PRO A 170 -4.14 23.47 18.72
CA PRO A 170 -5.15 22.52 19.11
C PRO A 170 -6.49 23.21 19.40
N GLN A 171 -7.62 22.65 18.89
CA GLN A 171 -8.97 23.22 19.08
C GLN A 171 -9.93 22.25 19.79
N GLY A 172 -9.51 21.03 20.11
CA GLY A 172 -10.37 20.02 20.69
C GLY A 172 -10.23 18.67 20.00
N THR A 173 -11.15 17.77 20.26
CA THR A 173 -11.15 16.41 19.72
C THR A 173 -12.41 16.16 18.90
N GLU A 174 -12.34 15.23 17.95
CA GLU A 174 -13.45 14.81 17.10
C GLU A 174 -13.29 13.33 16.76
N HIS A 175 -14.39 12.58 16.87
CA HIS A 175 -14.45 11.21 16.37
C HIS A 175 -14.69 11.25 14.86
N LEU A 176 -13.79 10.66 14.07
CA LEU A 176 -13.90 10.63 12.62
C LEU A 176 -13.96 9.20 12.08
N ARG A 177 -14.89 9.02 11.16
CA ARG A 177 -14.94 7.82 10.31
C ARG A 177 -14.40 8.13 8.93
N SER A 178 -13.45 7.32 8.48
CA SER A 178 -12.85 7.38 7.15
C SER A 178 -12.88 6.01 6.48
N ASP A 179 -12.43 5.94 5.23
CA ASP A 179 -12.27 4.65 4.56
C ASP A 179 -11.17 3.79 5.21
N ALA A 180 -10.20 4.40 5.91
CA ALA A 180 -9.18 3.69 6.68
C ALA A 180 -9.65 3.22 8.08
N GLY A 181 -10.90 3.49 8.48
CA GLY A 181 -11.49 3.09 9.76
C GLY A 181 -11.97 4.26 10.60
N GLU A 182 -12.20 4.00 11.90
CA GLU A 182 -12.65 4.98 12.87
C GLU A 182 -11.46 5.48 13.71
N PHE A 183 -11.41 6.77 13.99
CA PHE A 183 -10.31 7.44 14.67
C PHE A 183 -10.82 8.45 15.68
N GLU A 184 -10.28 8.41 16.88
CA GLU A 184 -10.29 9.56 17.78
C GLU A 184 -9.22 10.54 17.29
N THR A 185 -9.57 11.79 17.09
CA THR A 185 -8.68 12.79 16.53
C THR A 185 -8.61 14.06 17.35
N SER A 186 -7.44 14.70 17.37
CA SER A 186 -7.24 16.08 17.80
C SER A 186 -7.30 17.02 16.59
N ILE A 187 -8.03 18.12 16.72
CA ILE A 187 -8.15 19.14 15.67
C ILE A 187 -7.06 20.17 15.86
N SER A 188 -6.30 20.47 14.81
CA SER A 188 -5.33 21.58 14.78
C SER A 188 -5.74 22.61 13.75
N ILE A 189 -5.89 23.87 14.18
CA ILE A 189 -6.05 25.01 13.27
C ILE A 189 -4.68 25.42 12.77
N VAL A 190 -4.54 25.58 11.46
CA VAL A 190 -3.27 25.98 10.84
C VAL A 190 -3.33 27.44 10.41
N GLN A 191 -2.37 28.23 10.87
CA GLN A 191 -2.24 29.65 10.56
C GLN A 191 -0.87 29.94 9.97
N SER A 192 -0.82 30.63 8.83
CA SER A 192 0.41 31.07 8.19
C SER A 192 0.12 32.09 7.09
N GLU A 193 1.04 33.04 6.90
CA GLU A 193 1.03 33.92 5.75
C GLU A 193 1.13 33.15 4.43
N PHE A 194 1.88 32.04 4.41
CA PHE A 194 1.98 31.11 3.29
C PHE A 194 0.61 30.65 2.76
N LEU A 195 -0.32 30.31 3.65
CA LEU A 195 -1.69 29.91 3.29
C LEU A 195 -2.48 31.09 2.73
N THR A 196 -2.36 32.25 3.38
CA THR A 196 -3.06 33.46 2.98
C THR A 196 -2.65 33.92 1.60
N GLU A 197 -1.35 33.94 1.28
CA GLU A 197 -0.83 34.26 -0.05
C GLU A 197 -1.36 33.33 -1.16
N ARG A 198 -1.72 32.10 -0.82
CA ARG A 198 -2.32 31.11 -1.73
C ARG A 198 -3.84 31.09 -1.73
N GLY A 199 -4.46 32.01 -1.02
CA GLY A 199 -5.93 32.10 -0.90
C GLY A 199 -6.55 30.91 -0.14
N ILE A 200 -5.76 30.23 0.69
CA ILE A 200 -6.22 29.13 1.55
C ILE A 200 -6.66 29.70 2.89
N GLN A 201 -7.88 29.38 3.29
CA GLN A 201 -8.51 29.87 4.51
C GLN A 201 -9.05 28.72 5.35
N LEU A 202 -9.20 28.95 6.66
CA LEU A 202 -9.83 28.03 7.61
C LEU A 202 -9.23 26.62 7.56
N MET A 203 -7.91 26.52 7.37
CA MET A 203 -7.24 25.22 7.31
C MET A 203 -7.24 24.54 8.67
N LYS A 204 -7.74 23.31 8.70
CA LYS A 204 -7.77 22.43 9.86
C LYS A 204 -7.22 21.06 9.48
N ILE A 205 -6.45 20.46 10.40
CA ILE A 205 -5.97 19.09 10.27
C ILE A 205 -6.42 18.31 11.50
N ASN A 206 -7.01 17.15 11.28
CA ASN A 206 -7.32 16.20 12.32
C ASN A 206 -6.20 15.14 12.38
N PHE A 207 -5.48 15.08 13.49
CA PHE A 207 -4.48 14.05 13.75
C PHE A 207 -5.07 12.97 14.64
N SER A 208 -4.76 11.68 14.40
CA SER A 208 -5.14 10.61 15.32
C SER A 208 -4.52 10.84 16.71
N THR A 209 -5.22 10.43 17.76
CA THR A 209 -4.75 10.59 19.16
C THR A 209 -3.84 9.45 19.61
N ASP A 210 -3.61 8.45 18.75
CA ASP A 210 -2.66 7.38 18.97
C ASP A 210 -1.21 7.84 18.79
N GLU A 211 -0.23 6.99 19.12
CA GLU A 211 1.20 7.31 19.01
C GLU A 211 1.67 7.64 17.59
N ALA A 212 0.90 7.24 16.57
CA ALA A 212 1.26 7.50 15.17
C ALA A 212 0.93 8.92 14.73
N HIS A 213 -0.02 9.60 15.40
CA HIS A 213 -0.51 10.94 15.07
C HIS A 213 -0.75 11.13 13.56
N VAL A 214 -1.42 10.14 12.94
CA VAL A 214 -1.67 10.15 11.49
C VAL A 214 -2.61 11.31 11.15
N PRO A 215 -2.32 12.11 10.09
CA PRO A 215 -3.29 13.08 9.58
C PRO A 215 -4.51 12.34 8.99
N VAL A 216 -5.63 12.32 9.70
CA VAL A 216 -6.85 11.60 9.28
C VAL A 216 -7.67 12.41 8.30
N GLN A 217 -7.70 13.74 8.51
CA GLN A 217 -8.45 14.63 7.64
C GLN A 217 -7.79 16.01 7.57
N VAL A 218 -7.75 16.58 6.36
CA VAL A 218 -7.41 17.98 6.11
C VAL A 218 -8.63 18.67 5.50
N ARG A 219 -9.02 19.82 6.05
CA ARG A 219 -10.10 20.68 5.53
C ARG A 219 -9.60 22.10 5.35
N PHE A 220 -9.93 22.71 4.23
CA PHE A 220 -9.63 24.13 3.99
C PHE A 220 -10.58 24.73 2.96
N LYS A 221 -10.67 26.05 2.94
CA LYS A 221 -11.46 26.81 1.97
C LYS A 221 -10.57 27.60 1.03
N THR A 222 -11.02 27.72 -0.21
CA THR A 222 -10.47 28.64 -1.21
C THR A 222 -11.60 29.54 -1.72
N ALA A 223 -11.28 30.55 -2.53
CA ALA A 223 -12.30 31.37 -3.19
C ALA A 223 -13.27 30.56 -4.07
N LYS A 224 -12.87 29.38 -4.55
CA LYS A 224 -13.68 28.50 -5.41
C LYS A 224 -14.51 27.48 -4.62
N GLY A 225 -14.18 27.20 -3.36
CA GLY A 225 -14.93 26.27 -2.53
C GLY A 225 -14.12 25.58 -1.44
N GLU A 226 -14.75 24.61 -0.79
CA GLU A 226 -14.16 23.85 0.32
C GLU A 226 -13.59 22.53 -0.16
N PHE A 227 -12.36 22.24 0.28
CA PHE A 227 -11.67 20.97 0.09
C PHE A 227 -11.71 20.14 1.37
N ARG A 228 -11.85 18.85 1.19
CA ARG A 228 -11.71 17.85 2.23
C ARG A 228 -10.88 16.70 1.71
N ILE A 229 -9.76 16.42 2.37
CA ILE A 229 -8.82 15.34 2.06
C ILE A 229 -8.90 14.37 3.24
N VAL A 230 -9.28 13.12 3.01
CA VAL A 230 -9.58 12.14 4.05
C VAL A 230 -8.74 10.89 3.84
N LEU A 231 -8.15 10.40 4.93
CA LEU A 231 -7.37 9.17 4.94
C LEU A 231 -8.21 7.99 4.43
N SER A 232 -7.71 7.29 3.43
CA SER A 232 -8.38 6.14 2.83
C SER A 232 -7.62 4.82 3.01
N GLY A 233 -6.35 4.86 3.42
CA GLY A 233 -5.58 3.65 3.70
C GLY A 233 -4.29 3.94 4.48
N ILE A 234 -3.86 2.96 5.27
CA ILE A 234 -2.56 2.92 5.96
C ILE A 234 -1.91 1.58 5.60
N GLN A 235 -0.76 1.63 4.97
CA GLN A 235 -0.01 0.44 4.59
C GLN A 235 1.37 0.51 5.24
N MET A 236 1.75 -0.53 5.98
CA MET A 236 3.10 -0.72 6.48
C MET A 236 3.84 -1.62 5.50
N VAL A 237 4.82 -1.07 4.79
CA VAL A 237 5.66 -1.78 3.82
C VAL A 237 7.00 -2.09 4.46
N GLN A 238 7.66 -3.18 4.08
CA GLN A 238 9.06 -3.36 4.47
C GLN A 238 9.89 -2.26 3.83
N PRO A 239 10.81 -1.61 4.59
CA PRO A 239 11.73 -0.63 4.02
C PRO A 239 12.57 -1.27 2.91
N GLU A 240 12.80 -0.54 1.84
CA GLU A 240 13.76 -0.95 0.80
C GLU A 240 15.15 -1.08 1.45
N VAL A 241 15.78 -2.24 1.33
CA VAL A 241 17.15 -2.45 1.81
C VAL A 241 18.09 -1.74 0.84
N GLU A 242 18.97 -0.87 1.35
CA GLU A 242 19.98 -0.23 0.50
C GLU A 242 20.78 -1.28 -0.28
N ALA A 243 20.74 -1.16 -1.61
CA ALA A 243 21.68 -1.90 -2.45
C ALA A 243 23.11 -1.52 -2.03
N THR A 244 23.92 -2.50 -1.67
CA THR A 244 25.33 -2.31 -1.32
C THR A 244 26.00 -1.43 -2.40
N PRO A 245 26.71 -0.35 -2.06
CA PRO A 245 27.25 0.57 -3.03
C PRO A 245 28.12 -0.16 -4.04
N THR A 246 27.70 -0.13 -5.28
CA THR A 246 28.55 -0.58 -6.40
C THR A 246 29.84 0.22 -6.37
N PRO A 247 31.02 -0.40 -6.50
CA PRO A 247 32.31 0.31 -6.43
C PRO A 247 32.32 1.47 -7.43
N ALA A 248 32.86 2.61 -6.98
CA ALA A 248 32.87 3.85 -7.71
C ALA A 248 33.39 3.66 -9.17
N PRO A 249 32.71 4.21 -10.18
CA PRO A 249 33.17 4.10 -11.54
C PRO A 249 34.49 4.83 -11.73
N VAL A 250 35.43 4.16 -12.38
CA VAL A 250 36.71 4.71 -12.83
C VAL A 250 36.45 5.96 -13.69
N PRO A 251 37.25 7.04 -13.61
CA PRO A 251 36.98 8.28 -14.32
C PRO A 251 36.91 8.08 -15.84
N VAL A 252 35.76 8.41 -16.42
CA VAL A 252 35.48 8.30 -17.85
C VAL A 252 36.00 9.55 -18.58
N PRO A 253 36.64 9.40 -19.72
CA PRO A 253 37.08 10.54 -20.59
C PRO A 253 35.88 11.34 -21.09
N LYS A 254 36.11 12.64 -21.39
CA LYS A 254 35.11 13.63 -21.83
C LYS A 254 34.19 13.12 -22.94
N PRO A 255 32.90 13.53 -22.95
CA PRO A 255 31.88 12.96 -23.81
C PRO A 255 32.10 13.29 -25.28
N VAL A 256 32.25 12.25 -26.09
CA VAL A 256 31.92 12.28 -27.52
C VAL A 256 30.38 12.34 -27.58
N ILE A 257 29.85 13.15 -28.50
CA ILE A 257 28.39 13.27 -28.73
C ILE A 257 27.86 11.88 -29.07
N THR A 258 27.23 11.24 -28.08
CA THR A 258 26.62 9.92 -28.25
C THR A 258 25.26 10.04 -28.93
N PRO A 259 24.96 9.20 -29.92
CA PRO A 259 23.61 9.10 -30.48
C PRO A 259 22.60 8.80 -29.37
N ARG A 260 21.39 9.33 -29.53
CA ARG A 260 20.25 9.10 -28.64
C ARG A 260 20.16 7.61 -28.28
N PRO A 261 20.16 7.22 -27.00
CA PRO A 261 20.14 5.81 -26.64
C PRO A 261 18.92 5.13 -27.26
N THR A 262 19.18 4.10 -28.04
CA THR A 262 18.12 3.20 -28.50
C THR A 262 17.46 2.62 -27.26
N PRO A 263 16.12 2.66 -27.13
CA PRO A 263 15.46 2.09 -25.96
C PRO A 263 15.89 0.63 -25.81
N THR A 264 16.39 0.29 -24.62
CA THR A 264 16.78 -1.10 -24.31
C THR A 264 15.54 -1.97 -24.49
N PRO A 265 15.62 -3.06 -25.26
CA PRO A 265 14.49 -3.96 -25.42
C PRO A 265 14.02 -4.46 -24.06
N TYR A 266 12.70 -4.49 -23.83
CA TYR A 266 12.14 -5.09 -22.63
C TYR A 266 12.49 -6.59 -22.61
N LEU A 267 13.05 -7.05 -21.49
CA LEU A 267 13.36 -8.46 -21.30
C LEU A 267 12.21 -9.10 -20.50
N GLU A 268 11.60 -10.14 -21.06
CA GLU A 268 10.57 -10.91 -20.34
C GLU A 268 11.16 -11.60 -19.11
N ASN A 269 10.31 -11.85 -18.09
CA ASN A 269 10.67 -12.52 -16.86
C ASN A 269 11.85 -11.91 -16.08
N LEU A 270 11.98 -10.58 -16.09
CA LEU A 270 12.89 -9.89 -15.18
C LEU A 270 12.60 -10.29 -13.73
N PRO A 271 13.64 -10.52 -12.90
CA PRO A 271 13.46 -10.86 -11.50
C PRO A 271 12.57 -9.85 -10.76
N LEU A 272 11.82 -10.33 -9.79
CA LEU A 272 11.10 -9.46 -8.86
C LEU A 272 12.07 -8.86 -7.86
N SER A 273 11.65 -7.76 -7.21
CA SER A 273 12.41 -7.21 -6.08
C SER A 273 12.59 -8.29 -4.99
N PRO A 274 13.81 -8.43 -4.43
CA PRO A 274 14.06 -9.38 -3.33
C PRO A 274 13.25 -9.06 -2.06
N GLU A 275 12.69 -7.85 -1.95
CA GLU A 275 11.83 -7.43 -0.85
C GLU A 275 10.42 -8.04 -0.92
N LEU A 276 10.02 -8.49 -2.10
CA LEU A 276 8.78 -9.25 -2.24
C LEU A 276 8.96 -10.63 -1.60
N GLY A 277 8.08 -11.00 -0.69
CA GLY A 277 8.14 -12.28 0.03
C GLY A 277 7.92 -13.53 -0.88
N PHE A 278 8.18 -13.43 -2.20
CA PHE A 278 8.03 -14.51 -3.17
C PHE A 278 8.89 -14.25 -4.41
N ALA A 279 9.23 -15.30 -5.13
CA ALA A 279 9.97 -15.22 -6.38
C ALA A 279 9.06 -15.39 -7.61
N LEU A 280 9.53 -14.90 -8.75
CA LEU A 280 8.89 -15.18 -10.03
C LEU A 280 9.04 -16.68 -10.35
N GLY A 281 7.95 -17.31 -10.77
CA GLY A 281 7.89 -18.78 -10.97
C GLY A 281 7.45 -19.56 -9.72
N GLU A 282 7.31 -18.92 -8.56
CA GLU A 282 6.84 -19.57 -7.35
C GLU A 282 5.45 -20.20 -7.59
N LYS A 283 5.33 -21.46 -7.19
CA LYS A 283 4.08 -22.22 -7.25
C LYS A 283 3.81 -22.86 -5.89
N LEU A 284 2.63 -22.58 -5.34
CA LEU A 284 2.17 -23.06 -4.04
C LEU A 284 0.90 -23.90 -4.24
N THR A 285 0.89 -25.13 -3.72
CA THR A 285 -0.27 -26.04 -3.83
C THR A 285 -0.90 -26.26 -2.47
N PHE A 286 -2.19 -26.15 -2.39
CA PHE A 286 -2.99 -26.19 -1.16
C PHE A 286 -4.06 -27.24 -1.18
N LYS A 287 -4.18 -27.95 -0.07
CA LYS A 287 -5.32 -28.80 0.24
C LYS A 287 -6.38 -27.97 0.96
N VAL A 288 -7.53 -27.80 0.35
CA VAL A 288 -8.68 -27.13 0.95
C VAL A 288 -9.58 -28.14 1.61
N SER A 289 -9.97 -27.87 2.88
CA SER A 289 -10.85 -28.72 3.66
C SER A 289 -11.92 -27.92 4.42
N SER A 290 -13.00 -28.58 4.82
CA SER A 290 -14.04 -28.02 5.70
C SER A 290 -14.53 -29.12 6.62
N ALA A 291 -14.57 -28.83 7.93
CA ALA A 291 -14.98 -29.81 8.96
C ALA A 291 -14.23 -31.18 8.82
N GLY A 292 -12.95 -31.16 8.50
CA GLY A 292 -12.11 -32.34 8.32
C GLY A 292 -12.28 -33.08 6.97
N ARG A 293 -13.24 -32.66 6.13
CA ARG A 293 -13.42 -33.23 4.79
C ARG A 293 -12.61 -32.44 3.76
N THR A 294 -11.78 -33.09 2.96
CA THR A 294 -11.10 -32.48 1.82
C THR A 294 -12.12 -32.07 0.75
N LEU A 295 -11.95 -30.87 0.18
CA LEU A 295 -12.77 -30.34 -0.90
C LEU A 295 -12.03 -30.34 -2.24
N GLY A 296 -10.71 -30.26 -2.22
CA GLY A 296 -9.86 -30.25 -3.39
C GLY A 296 -8.53 -29.53 -3.15
N ASN A 297 -7.80 -29.29 -4.23
CA ASN A 297 -6.51 -28.60 -4.20
C ASN A 297 -6.57 -27.32 -5.05
N VAL A 298 -5.95 -26.26 -4.55
CA VAL A 298 -5.80 -24.99 -5.24
C VAL A 298 -4.32 -24.67 -5.41
N VAL A 299 -3.95 -24.15 -6.57
CA VAL A 299 -2.58 -23.76 -6.92
C VAL A 299 -2.50 -22.27 -7.10
N PHE A 300 -1.61 -21.63 -6.34
CA PHE A 300 -1.23 -20.23 -6.51
C PHE A 300 0.10 -20.14 -7.24
N GLN A 301 0.22 -19.19 -8.15
CA GLN A 301 1.44 -19.03 -8.93
C GLN A 301 1.71 -17.56 -9.25
N ALA A 302 2.97 -17.12 -9.02
CA ALA A 302 3.55 -15.92 -9.62
C ALA A 302 4.13 -16.33 -10.98
N LYS A 303 3.32 -16.24 -12.04
CA LYS A 303 3.51 -17.05 -13.25
C LYS A 303 4.60 -16.51 -14.17
N GLU A 304 4.53 -15.23 -14.52
CA GLU A 304 5.42 -14.59 -15.49
C GLU A 304 5.39 -13.07 -15.30
N ARG A 305 6.46 -12.37 -15.72
CA ARG A 305 6.56 -10.91 -15.82
C ARG A 305 6.82 -10.54 -17.26
N LYS A 306 5.97 -9.70 -17.84
CA LYS A 306 6.09 -9.27 -19.24
C LYS A 306 5.42 -7.93 -19.48
N GLN A 307 5.80 -7.28 -20.56
CA GLN A 307 5.15 -6.06 -20.99
C GLN A 307 3.79 -6.36 -21.66
N ILE A 308 2.72 -5.74 -21.16
CA ILE A 308 1.36 -5.86 -21.72
C ILE A 308 0.77 -4.46 -21.86
N ASN A 309 0.40 -4.07 -23.08
CA ASN A 309 -0.15 -2.74 -23.40
C ASN A 309 0.75 -1.57 -22.94
N GLY A 310 2.06 -1.76 -22.93
CA GLY A 310 3.02 -0.75 -22.49
C GLY A 310 3.31 -0.77 -20.99
N ASP A 311 2.56 -1.52 -20.18
CA ASP A 311 2.78 -1.68 -18.74
C ASP A 311 3.64 -2.90 -18.45
N ASP A 312 4.64 -2.75 -17.57
CA ASP A 312 5.34 -3.87 -16.94
C ASP A 312 4.35 -4.63 -16.04
N SER A 313 4.16 -5.89 -16.30
CA SER A 313 3.03 -6.65 -15.76
C SER A 313 3.47 -7.99 -15.20
N LEU A 314 3.15 -8.23 -13.93
CA LEU A 314 3.24 -9.51 -13.26
C LEU A 314 1.91 -10.25 -13.36
N ILE A 315 1.95 -11.51 -13.81
CA ILE A 315 0.76 -12.37 -13.88
C ILE A 315 0.71 -13.27 -12.65
N LEU A 316 -0.30 -13.04 -11.83
CA LEU A 316 -0.61 -13.86 -10.65
C LEU A 316 -1.84 -14.72 -10.96
N SER A 317 -1.87 -15.96 -10.48
CA SER A 317 -3.01 -16.84 -10.65
C SER A 317 -3.29 -17.69 -9.41
N ALA A 318 -4.56 -18.01 -9.22
CA ALA A 318 -5.04 -19.02 -8.28
C ALA A 318 -6.00 -19.94 -9.04
N VAL A 319 -5.67 -21.23 -9.13
CA VAL A 319 -6.39 -22.20 -9.98
C VAL A 319 -6.75 -23.42 -9.16
N VAL A 320 -7.99 -23.88 -9.26
CA VAL A 320 -8.44 -25.16 -8.70
C VAL A 320 -7.84 -26.30 -9.52
N ALA A 321 -6.81 -26.96 -8.98
CA ALA A 321 -6.10 -28.05 -9.65
C ALA A 321 -6.87 -29.35 -9.60
N SER A 322 -7.60 -29.61 -8.50
CA SER A 322 -8.51 -30.73 -8.35
C SER A 322 -9.68 -30.36 -7.45
N ALA A 323 -10.83 -30.95 -7.71
CA ALA A 323 -12.04 -30.79 -6.90
C ALA A 323 -12.63 -32.14 -6.58
N GLU A 324 -12.90 -32.39 -5.28
CA GLU A 324 -13.55 -33.62 -4.84
C GLU A 324 -15.00 -33.70 -5.32
N PRO A 325 -15.48 -34.86 -5.78
CA PRO A 325 -16.87 -35.01 -6.19
C PRO A 325 -17.85 -34.63 -5.09
N GLY A 326 -18.85 -33.82 -5.47
CA GLY A 326 -19.89 -33.38 -4.53
C GLY A 326 -19.47 -32.35 -3.48
N ASN A 327 -18.32 -31.66 -3.66
CA ASN A 327 -17.94 -30.54 -2.78
C ASN A 327 -18.90 -29.36 -2.83
N GLY A 328 -19.59 -29.15 -3.96
CA GLY A 328 -20.64 -28.13 -4.16
C GLY A 328 -20.16 -26.68 -4.26
N LEU A 329 -18.88 -26.42 -4.09
CA LEU A 329 -18.32 -25.06 -4.05
C LEU A 329 -17.64 -24.67 -5.36
N PHE A 330 -16.73 -25.51 -5.86
CA PHE A 330 -15.87 -25.23 -7.00
C PHE A 330 -15.64 -26.46 -7.89
N ALA A 331 -15.18 -26.23 -9.08
CA ALA A 331 -14.80 -27.27 -10.03
C ALA A 331 -13.32 -27.15 -10.43
N THR A 332 -12.75 -28.25 -10.88
CA THR A 332 -11.39 -28.26 -11.45
C THR A 332 -11.33 -27.30 -12.64
N GLY A 333 -10.34 -26.43 -12.67
CA GLY A 333 -10.15 -25.40 -13.67
C GLY A 333 -10.74 -24.04 -13.31
N ASP A 334 -11.53 -23.93 -12.25
CA ASP A 334 -11.93 -22.62 -11.72
C ASP A 334 -10.70 -21.78 -11.37
N ALA A 335 -10.72 -20.49 -11.72
CA ALA A 335 -9.52 -19.66 -11.62
C ALA A 335 -9.79 -18.19 -11.34
N VAL A 336 -8.85 -17.58 -10.63
CA VAL A 336 -8.66 -16.12 -10.58
C VAL A 336 -7.29 -15.81 -11.18
N VAL A 337 -7.25 -14.89 -12.15
CA VAL A 337 -6.02 -14.43 -12.79
C VAL A 337 -5.95 -12.92 -12.68
N VAL A 338 -4.80 -12.39 -12.25
CA VAL A 338 -4.60 -10.97 -12.08
C VAL A 338 -3.33 -10.54 -12.82
N ARG A 339 -3.46 -9.45 -13.57
CA ARG A 339 -2.35 -8.67 -14.08
C ARG A 339 -2.08 -7.53 -13.13
N ALA A 340 -0.88 -7.47 -12.54
CA ALA A 340 -0.50 -6.52 -11.50
C ALA A 340 0.79 -5.79 -11.83
N ASN A 341 1.00 -4.63 -11.21
CA ASN A 341 2.28 -3.95 -11.22
C ASN A 341 3.30 -4.79 -10.40
N PRO A 342 4.49 -5.11 -10.94
CA PRO A 342 5.46 -5.97 -10.26
C PRO A 342 6.14 -5.30 -9.05
N GLU A 343 6.07 -3.99 -8.90
CA GLU A 343 6.68 -3.25 -7.79
C GLU A 343 5.69 -2.99 -6.66
N THR A 344 4.49 -2.52 -6.99
CA THR A 344 3.47 -2.14 -5.99
C THR A 344 2.47 -3.25 -5.70
N LEU A 345 2.43 -4.31 -6.51
CA LEU A 345 1.44 -5.40 -6.51
C LEU A 345 -0.02 -4.90 -6.65
N THR A 346 -0.23 -3.66 -7.05
CA THR A 346 -1.57 -3.16 -7.36
C THR A 346 -2.07 -3.72 -8.69
N PRO A 347 -3.33 -4.17 -8.79
CA PRO A 347 -3.84 -4.78 -10.00
C PRO A 347 -4.05 -3.75 -11.12
N TYR A 348 -3.81 -4.17 -12.36
CA TYR A 348 -4.30 -3.55 -13.57
C TYR A 348 -5.61 -4.18 -14.03
N GLU A 349 -5.68 -5.51 -13.96
CA GLU A 349 -6.89 -6.28 -14.33
C GLU A 349 -6.98 -7.54 -13.48
N SER A 350 -8.21 -7.90 -13.07
CA SER A 350 -8.51 -9.15 -12.37
C SER A 350 -9.65 -9.86 -13.07
N THR A 351 -9.45 -11.10 -13.45
CA THR A 351 -10.46 -11.95 -14.08
C THR A 351 -10.79 -13.13 -13.17
N THR A 352 -12.07 -13.29 -12.83
CA THR A 352 -12.59 -14.42 -12.05
C THR A 352 -13.44 -15.30 -12.94
N ARG A 353 -13.15 -16.59 -12.99
CA ARG A 353 -13.91 -17.62 -13.70
C ARG A 353 -14.15 -18.79 -12.78
N MET A 354 -15.37 -18.93 -12.32
CA MET A 354 -15.83 -19.94 -11.38
C MET A 354 -17.03 -20.67 -11.91
N SER A 355 -17.20 -21.92 -11.49
CA SER A 355 -18.32 -22.80 -11.83
C SER A 355 -19.26 -22.98 -10.64
N GLY A 356 -20.38 -23.67 -10.85
CA GLY A 356 -21.28 -24.10 -9.79
C GLY A 356 -21.83 -22.93 -8.94
N SER A 357 -21.79 -23.07 -7.63
CA SER A 357 -22.36 -22.08 -6.71
C SER A 357 -21.59 -20.76 -6.71
N LEU A 358 -20.36 -20.73 -7.20
CA LEU A 358 -19.50 -19.56 -7.27
C LEU A 358 -19.56 -18.82 -8.62
N ALA A 359 -20.28 -19.32 -9.61
CA ALA A 359 -20.41 -18.68 -10.92
C ALA A 359 -20.89 -17.21 -10.86
N GLY A 360 -21.63 -16.84 -9.80
CA GLY A 360 -22.05 -15.46 -9.57
C GLY A 360 -20.91 -14.50 -9.17
N LEU A 361 -19.67 -14.97 -9.06
CA LEU A 361 -18.45 -14.17 -8.85
C LEU A 361 -17.70 -13.88 -10.15
N ASN A 362 -18.15 -14.43 -11.27
CA ASN A 362 -17.50 -14.25 -12.55
C ASN A 362 -17.57 -12.79 -12.97
N GLN A 363 -16.40 -12.18 -13.09
CA GLN A 363 -16.27 -10.79 -13.49
C GLN A 363 -14.88 -10.48 -14.01
N VAL A 364 -14.78 -9.40 -14.77
CA VAL A 364 -13.53 -8.76 -15.15
C VAL A 364 -13.50 -7.36 -14.55
N LEU A 365 -12.50 -7.10 -13.72
CA LEU A 365 -12.27 -5.81 -13.08
C LEU A 365 -11.05 -5.16 -13.74
N ARG A 366 -11.17 -3.90 -14.17
CA ARG A 366 -10.04 -3.12 -14.66
C ARG A 366 -9.81 -1.94 -13.74
N PHE A 367 -8.60 -1.87 -13.19
CA PHE A 367 -8.20 -0.89 -12.20
C PHE A 367 -7.46 0.26 -12.86
N ASP A 368 -7.97 1.45 -12.72
CA ASP A 368 -7.28 2.69 -13.07
C ASP A 368 -6.74 3.33 -11.78
N GLN A 369 -5.54 2.91 -11.38
CA GLN A 369 -4.88 3.43 -10.16
C GLN A 369 -4.54 4.92 -10.28
N LYS A 370 -4.39 5.45 -11.50
CA LYS A 370 -4.13 6.89 -11.73
C LYS A 370 -5.40 7.70 -11.63
N GLY A 371 -6.50 7.15 -12.10
CA GLY A 371 -7.82 7.77 -12.06
C GLY A 371 -8.62 7.47 -10.81
N ALA A 372 -8.07 6.65 -9.86
CA ALA A 372 -8.74 6.23 -8.64
C ALA A 372 -10.12 5.58 -8.90
N THR A 373 -10.18 4.66 -9.87
CA THR A 373 -11.44 3.99 -10.26
C THR A 373 -11.22 2.54 -10.65
N VAL A 374 -12.31 1.77 -10.57
CA VAL A 374 -12.39 0.40 -11.07
C VAL A 374 -13.56 0.28 -12.04
N ASN A 375 -13.30 -0.27 -13.22
CA ASN A 375 -14.34 -0.55 -14.19
C ASN A 375 -14.85 -1.98 -14.01
N VAL A 376 -16.17 -2.12 -13.86
CA VAL A 376 -16.90 -3.38 -13.75
C VAL A 376 -17.89 -3.44 -14.91
N GLY A 377 -17.53 -4.11 -16.00
CA GLY A 377 -18.29 -4.03 -17.25
C GLY A 377 -18.39 -2.57 -17.75
N PRO A 378 -19.60 -2.03 -17.94
CA PRO A 378 -19.80 -0.64 -18.38
C PRO A 378 -19.69 0.37 -17.20
N ASN A 379 -19.71 -0.07 -15.95
CA ASN A 379 -19.75 0.80 -14.78
C ASN A 379 -18.34 1.21 -14.35
N LYS A 380 -18.16 2.51 -14.12
CA LYS A 380 -16.95 3.08 -13.54
C LYS A 380 -17.24 3.44 -12.08
N ILE A 381 -16.50 2.85 -11.15
CA ILE A 381 -16.71 2.93 -9.70
C ILE A 381 -15.50 3.59 -9.07
N ASP A 382 -15.72 4.59 -8.23
CA ASP A 382 -14.67 5.24 -7.47
C ASP A 382 -14.00 4.26 -6.50
N SER A 383 -12.68 4.31 -6.45
CA SER A 383 -11.89 3.42 -5.62
C SER A 383 -10.60 4.12 -5.17
N PRO A 384 -10.19 3.98 -3.91
CA PRO A 384 -8.96 4.59 -3.43
C PRO A 384 -7.73 4.17 -4.25
N VAL A 385 -6.74 5.05 -4.36
CA VAL A 385 -5.43 4.68 -4.91
C VAL A 385 -4.79 3.61 -4.04
N GLY A 386 -4.12 2.65 -4.64
CA GLY A 386 -3.57 1.50 -3.94
C GLY A 386 -4.60 0.40 -3.65
N THR A 387 -5.79 0.47 -4.25
CA THR A 387 -6.79 -0.59 -4.12
C THR A 387 -6.29 -1.90 -4.73
N HIS A 388 -6.33 -2.96 -3.93
CA HIS A 388 -5.97 -4.32 -4.32
C HIS A 388 -7.20 -5.12 -4.82
N SER A 389 -6.94 -6.17 -5.58
CA SER A 389 -7.82 -7.34 -5.66
C SER A 389 -7.51 -8.29 -4.49
N LEU A 390 -8.34 -9.28 -4.23
CA LEU A 390 -8.05 -10.26 -3.19
C LEU A 390 -6.74 -11.02 -3.47
N LEU A 391 -6.47 -11.38 -4.73
CA LEU A 391 -5.25 -12.12 -5.08
C LEU A 391 -4.00 -11.24 -4.94
N THR A 392 -4.05 -9.98 -5.33
CA THR A 392 -2.90 -9.08 -5.13
C THR A 392 -2.69 -8.75 -3.66
N LEU A 393 -3.74 -8.64 -2.84
CA LEU A 393 -3.60 -8.51 -1.40
C LEU A 393 -2.88 -9.71 -0.77
N PHE A 394 -3.21 -10.93 -1.21
CA PHE A 394 -2.53 -12.15 -0.75
C PHE A 394 -1.01 -12.07 -0.94
N TYR A 395 -0.56 -11.69 -2.14
CA TYR A 395 0.86 -11.53 -2.41
C TYR A 395 1.46 -10.31 -1.70
N ALA A 396 0.76 -9.18 -1.67
CA ALA A 396 1.22 -7.96 -1.01
C ALA A 396 1.37 -8.11 0.50
N ALA A 397 0.48 -8.85 1.15
CA ALA A 397 0.55 -9.12 2.59
C ALA A 397 1.86 -9.81 3.00
N ARG A 398 2.47 -10.58 2.11
CA ARG A 398 3.77 -11.24 2.32
C ARG A 398 4.95 -10.25 2.32
N SER A 399 4.75 -9.06 1.78
CA SER A 399 5.77 -7.99 1.68
C SER A 399 5.51 -6.84 2.67
N PHE A 400 4.42 -6.89 3.43
CA PHE A 400 4.14 -5.88 4.44
C PHE A 400 5.03 -6.05 5.67
N ASN A 401 5.26 -4.94 6.39
CA ASN A 401 5.85 -5.01 7.71
C ASN A 401 4.82 -5.66 8.67
N LEU A 402 5.14 -6.86 9.14
CA LEU A 402 4.28 -7.64 10.02
C LEU A 402 4.74 -7.59 11.50
N THR A 403 5.39 -6.51 11.91
CA THR A 403 5.72 -6.28 13.32
C THR A 403 4.43 -6.10 14.13
N PRO A 404 4.18 -6.91 15.17
CA PRO A 404 2.99 -6.77 16.00
C PRO A 404 2.95 -5.43 16.72
N SER A 405 1.76 -4.88 16.92
CA SER A 405 1.57 -3.70 17.76
C SER A 405 1.73 -4.06 19.24
N LYS A 406 2.48 -3.25 20.00
CA LYS A 406 2.69 -3.45 21.44
C LYS A 406 1.39 -3.36 22.24
N ASP A 407 0.49 -2.42 21.88
CA ASP A 407 -0.85 -2.31 22.47
C ASP A 407 -1.90 -2.77 21.43
N LEU A 408 -2.55 -3.90 21.73
CA LEU A 408 -3.62 -4.43 20.87
C LEU A 408 -4.91 -3.60 20.91
N ARG A 409 -5.08 -2.71 21.89
CA ARG A 409 -6.21 -1.77 21.92
C ARG A 409 -5.98 -0.58 20.98
N ASN A 410 -4.70 -0.27 20.72
CA ASN A 410 -4.27 0.78 19.81
C ASN A 410 -3.24 0.23 18.82
N PRO A 411 -3.67 -0.57 17.82
CA PRO A 411 -2.77 -1.31 16.94
C PRO A 411 -2.25 -0.43 15.80
N ILE A 412 -1.25 0.37 16.08
CA ILE A 412 -0.65 1.33 15.14
C ILE A 412 0.13 0.67 13.98
N ASN A 413 0.46 -0.63 14.10
CA ASN A 413 1.16 -1.38 13.05
C ASN A 413 0.21 -2.16 12.13
N ASP A 414 -1.10 -2.07 12.34
CA ASP A 414 -2.06 -2.71 11.44
C ASP A 414 -2.00 -2.05 10.05
N THR A 415 -1.77 -2.86 9.01
CA THR A 415 -1.90 -2.41 7.62
C THR A 415 -3.38 -2.30 7.25
N ARG A 416 -3.79 -1.18 6.68
CA ARG A 416 -5.17 -0.89 6.28
C ARG A 416 -5.20 -0.51 4.81
N VAL A 417 -5.70 -1.38 3.95
CA VAL A 417 -5.72 -1.21 2.50
C VAL A 417 -7.11 -1.39 1.92
N ALA A 418 -7.40 -0.66 0.86
CA ALA A 418 -8.60 -0.86 0.09
C ALA A 418 -8.49 -2.14 -0.74
N VAL A 419 -9.56 -2.93 -0.75
CA VAL A 419 -9.71 -4.14 -1.56
C VAL A 419 -11.02 -4.06 -2.30
N PHE A 420 -10.97 -4.17 -3.63
CA PHE A 420 -12.18 -4.18 -4.44
C PHE A 420 -12.84 -5.56 -4.39
N TRP A 421 -14.08 -5.58 -3.92
CA TRP A 421 -14.86 -6.79 -3.77
C TRP A 421 -16.27 -6.60 -4.32
N GLN A 422 -16.66 -7.44 -5.27
CA GLN A 422 -17.96 -7.39 -5.97
C GLN A 422 -18.22 -6.07 -6.67
N ASP A 423 -18.69 -5.05 -5.98
CA ASP A 423 -19.23 -3.81 -6.52
C ASP A 423 -18.60 -2.53 -5.98
N LYS A 424 -17.69 -2.62 -5.00
CA LYS A 424 -17.00 -1.46 -4.41
C LYS A 424 -15.71 -1.82 -3.68
N ALA A 425 -14.94 -0.81 -3.30
CA ALA A 425 -13.79 -0.95 -2.42
C ALA A 425 -14.23 -1.06 -0.95
N TYR A 426 -13.63 -1.98 -0.22
CA TYR A 426 -13.77 -2.18 1.22
C TYR A 426 -12.41 -2.08 1.88
N ILE A 427 -12.36 -1.65 3.13
CA ILE A 427 -11.11 -1.62 3.88
C ILE A 427 -10.86 -2.98 4.53
N PHE A 428 -9.68 -3.52 4.24
CA PHE A 428 -9.14 -4.71 4.89
C PHE A 428 -8.01 -4.26 5.82
N MET A 429 -8.15 -4.62 7.09
CA MET A 429 -7.19 -4.34 8.15
C MET A 429 -6.46 -5.64 8.49
N LEU A 430 -5.17 -5.67 8.22
CA LEU A 430 -4.30 -6.82 8.51
C LEU A 430 -3.58 -6.56 9.82
N ARG A 431 -3.86 -7.41 10.83
CA ARG A 431 -3.23 -7.33 12.15
C ARG A 431 -2.29 -8.51 12.34
N PRO A 432 -0.99 -8.26 12.43
CA PRO A 432 -0.01 -9.27 12.78
C PRO A 432 0.00 -9.56 14.29
N PHE A 433 0.29 -10.81 14.64
CA PHE A 433 0.52 -11.29 16.00
C PHE A 433 1.92 -11.87 16.14
N GLU A 434 2.36 -12.17 17.35
CA GLU A 434 3.61 -12.87 17.58
C GLU A 434 3.61 -14.26 16.92
N PRO A 435 4.77 -14.77 16.46
CA PRO A 435 4.87 -16.10 15.90
C PRO A 435 4.44 -17.19 16.90
N GLU A 436 3.70 -18.19 16.42
CA GLU A 436 3.20 -19.32 17.20
C GLU A 436 3.44 -20.65 16.47
N MET A 437 3.44 -21.76 17.22
CA MET A 437 3.51 -23.10 16.62
C MET A 437 2.11 -23.53 16.16
N VAL A 438 1.93 -23.68 14.86
CA VAL A 438 0.67 -24.13 14.25
C VAL A 438 0.81 -25.52 13.65
N ALA A 439 -0.24 -26.33 13.77
CA ALA A 439 -0.26 -27.66 13.15
C ALA A 439 -0.69 -27.56 11.69
N VAL A 440 0.13 -28.10 10.79
CA VAL A 440 -0.10 -28.12 9.35
C VAL A 440 0.29 -29.48 8.81
N ASN A 441 -0.62 -30.17 8.14
CA ASN A 441 -0.41 -31.55 7.66
C ASN A 441 0.20 -32.50 8.71
N GLY A 442 -0.24 -32.35 9.97
CA GLY A 442 0.24 -33.16 11.10
C GLY A 442 1.62 -32.78 11.64
N GLN A 443 2.27 -31.75 11.10
CA GLN A 443 3.54 -31.22 11.59
C GLN A 443 3.35 -29.88 12.29
N LYS A 444 4.18 -29.61 13.30
CA LYS A 444 4.23 -28.29 13.95
C LYS A 444 5.19 -27.38 13.21
N VAL A 445 4.69 -26.21 12.77
CA VAL A 445 5.45 -25.21 12.03
C VAL A 445 5.38 -23.88 12.80
N LEU A 446 6.52 -23.20 12.95
CA LEU A 446 6.53 -21.85 13.50
C LEU A 446 5.98 -20.90 12.42
N ALA A 447 4.92 -20.17 12.75
CA ALA A 447 4.30 -19.24 11.82
C ALA A 447 3.70 -18.05 12.55
N GLN A 448 3.77 -16.90 11.89
CA GLN A 448 3.21 -15.66 12.37
C GLN A 448 1.75 -15.54 11.90
N LYS A 449 0.84 -15.38 12.83
CA LYS A 449 -0.57 -15.17 12.54
C LYS A 449 -0.84 -13.73 12.13
N VAL A 450 -1.55 -13.56 11.02
CA VAL A 450 -2.11 -12.29 10.57
C VAL A 450 -3.62 -12.46 10.49
N THR A 451 -4.38 -11.69 11.26
CA THR A 451 -5.84 -11.66 11.15
C THR A 451 -6.27 -10.56 10.20
N VAL A 452 -7.36 -10.81 9.50
CA VAL A 452 -7.97 -9.83 8.60
C VAL A 452 -9.31 -9.39 9.19
N LYS A 453 -9.45 -8.09 9.39
CA LYS A 453 -10.73 -7.44 9.71
C LYS A 453 -11.16 -6.58 8.54
N THR A 454 -12.46 -6.44 8.35
CA THR A 454 -13.02 -5.65 7.25
C THR A 454 -14.10 -4.72 7.79
N ASN A 455 -14.59 -3.82 6.95
CA ASN A 455 -15.81 -3.07 7.27
C ASN A 455 -17.09 -3.80 6.79
N ILE A 456 -17.01 -5.13 6.62
CA ILE A 456 -18.12 -6.00 6.24
C ILE A 456 -18.39 -6.98 7.41
N PRO A 457 -19.41 -6.75 8.26
CA PRO A 457 -19.65 -7.59 9.44
C PRO A 457 -19.79 -9.08 9.13
N GLN A 458 -20.34 -9.43 7.96
CA GLN A 458 -20.53 -10.82 7.55
C GLN A 458 -19.19 -11.53 7.25
N LEU A 459 -18.18 -10.81 6.78
CA LEU A 459 -16.82 -11.33 6.58
C LEU A 459 -16.09 -11.43 7.92
N ASP A 460 -16.25 -10.46 8.78
CA ASP A 460 -15.60 -10.45 10.11
C ASP A 460 -16.04 -11.60 11.00
N LEU A 461 -17.30 -12.04 10.87
CA LEU A 461 -17.82 -13.24 11.55
C LEU A 461 -17.10 -14.55 11.12
N LEU A 462 -16.43 -14.56 9.98
CA LEU A 462 -15.67 -15.72 9.50
C LEU A 462 -14.30 -15.86 10.16
N GLY A 463 -13.83 -14.85 10.86
CA GLY A 463 -12.55 -14.88 11.57
C GLY A 463 -11.38 -15.20 10.64
N ILE A 464 -11.24 -14.45 9.55
CA ILE A 464 -10.21 -14.65 8.51
C ILE A 464 -8.81 -14.52 9.14
N SER A 465 -8.00 -15.54 8.99
CA SER A 465 -6.63 -15.57 9.52
C SER A 465 -5.69 -16.28 8.57
N MET A 466 -4.45 -15.80 8.50
CA MET A 466 -3.37 -16.38 7.71
C MET A 466 -2.14 -16.54 8.59
N TRP A 467 -1.43 -17.65 8.46
CA TRP A 467 -0.16 -17.92 9.14
C TRP A 467 0.97 -17.95 8.13
N LEU A 468 1.96 -17.09 8.32
CA LEU A 468 3.13 -16.92 7.46
C LEU A 468 4.38 -17.42 8.18
N THR A 469 5.29 -18.09 7.47
CA THR A 469 6.62 -18.37 8.04
C THR A 469 7.33 -17.05 8.33
N PRO A 470 8.01 -16.87 9.48
CA PRO A 470 8.65 -15.62 9.84
C PRO A 470 9.67 -15.15 8.81
N ASP A 471 10.53 -16.05 8.35
CA ASP A 471 11.68 -15.71 7.49
C ASP A 471 11.32 -15.57 6.01
N THR A 472 10.60 -16.56 5.47
CA THR A 472 10.31 -16.61 4.02
C THR A 472 8.95 -16.05 3.64
N ARG A 473 8.17 -15.63 4.64
CA ARG A 473 6.82 -15.07 4.46
C ARG A 473 5.89 -15.98 3.64
N VAL A 474 6.18 -17.26 3.63
CA VAL A 474 5.34 -18.26 2.96
C VAL A 474 4.15 -18.57 3.86
N PRO A 475 2.93 -18.38 3.40
CA PRO A 475 1.76 -18.68 4.17
C PRO A 475 1.61 -20.20 4.38
N VAL A 476 1.39 -20.69 5.58
CA VAL A 476 1.35 -22.13 5.95
C VAL A 476 -0.04 -22.66 6.23
N LEU A 477 -0.92 -21.81 6.67
CA LEU A 477 -2.30 -22.16 6.96
C LEU A 477 -3.17 -20.93 6.78
N ILE A 478 -4.40 -21.13 6.33
CA ILE A 478 -5.43 -20.12 6.41
C ILE A 478 -6.73 -20.72 6.87
N SER A 479 -7.42 -19.91 7.62
CA SER A 479 -8.72 -20.22 8.13
C SER A 479 -9.71 -19.15 7.74
N VAL A 480 -10.86 -19.56 7.21
CA VAL A 480 -11.99 -18.69 6.89
C VAL A 480 -13.28 -19.41 7.29
N GLY A 481 -13.85 -19.06 8.43
CA GLY A 481 -15.00 -19.77 8.97
C GLY A 481 -14.70 -21.26 9.16
N PRO A 482 -15.51 -22.16 8.59
CA PRO A 482 -15.32 -23.60 8.72
C PRO A 482 -14.26 -24.16 7.74
N TYR A 483 -13.68 -23.33 6.88
CA TYR A 483 -12.75 -23.75 5.86
C TYR A 483 -11.31 -23.52 6.28
N GLN A 484 -10.48 -24.49 5.96
CA GLN A 484 -9.04 -24.42 6.14
C GLN A 484 -8.36 -24.80 4.83
N ALA A 485 -7.25 -24.15 4.60
CA ALA A 485 -6.40 -24.51 3.50
C ALA A 485 -4.98 -24.67 4.03
N GLU A 486 -4.42 -25.87 3.84
CA GLU A 486 -3.10 -26.27 4.31
C GLU A 486 -2.19 -26.48 3.13
N LEU A 487 -0.98 -26.03 3.18
CA LEU A 487 -0.02 -26.26 2.13
C LEU A 487 0.46 -27.69 2.11
N ILE A 488 0.52 -28.20 0.90
CA ILE A 488 1.03 -29.53 0.63
C ILE A 488 2.28 -29.54 -0.26
N ALA A 489 2.53 -28.46 -1.01
CA ALA A 489 3.75 -28.38 -1.82
C ALA A 489 4.13 -26.93 -2.18
N LYS A 490 5.43 -26.63 -2.16
CA LYS A 490 6.04 -25.45 -2.77
C LYS A 490 7.01 -25.89 -3.86
N SER A 491 6.99 -25.26 -5.00
CA SER A 491 7.97 -25.43 -6.07
C SER A 491 8.21 -24.10 -6.79
N GLU A 492 9.33 -24.00 -7.47
CA GLU A 492 9.64 -22.89 -8.37
C GLU A 492 9.79 -23.45 -9.77
N ILE A 493 9.14 -22.84 -10.74
CA ILE A 493 9.25 -23.23 -12.14
C ILE A 493 10.34 -22.35 -12.76
N PRO A 494 11.41 -22.94 -13.33
CA PRO A 494 12.41 -22.18 -14.06
C PRO A 494 11.73 -21.43 -15.21
N LEU A 495 11.87 -20.13 -15.25
CA LEU A 495 11.38 -19.29 -16.34
C LEU A 495 12.45 -19.23 -17.43
N LYS A 496 12.03 -19.46 -18.67
CA LYS A 496 12.91 -19.39 -19.84
C LYS A 496 13.08 -17.95 -20.32
#